data_32d2a3907ecb792565a40d14be8d3b02
#
_entry.id   32d2a3907ecb792565a40d14be8d3b02
#
_cell.length_a   1.000
_cell.length_b   1.000
_cell.length_c   1.000
_cell.angle_alpha   90.00
_cell.angle_beta   90.00
_cell.angle_gamma   90.00
#
_symmetry.space_group_name_H-M   'P 1'
#
loop_
_entity.id
_entity.type
_entity.pdbx_description
1 polymer ?
#
loop_
_entity_poly.entity_id
_entity_poly.type
_entity_poly.pdbx_seq_one_letter_code
_entity_poly.pdbx_strand_id
1 'polypeptide(L)'
;MGVALGYGIAAAVETGKPVIAIEGDSGFGFDGMEVETICRYKLPITIVVINNGGIYNGDKNPVKDQLGPTVLSHSAHYGEIATAFGGNSYRVNNYTEMKKALDEAYASGKPTVIDAQIPISMGKESGHIGNLNPQLNLDPAKNK
;
A
#
# COMPACT_ATOMS: atom_id res chain seq x y z
N MET A 1 0.71 -10.53 3.46
CA MET A 1 -0.27 -9.44 3.30
C MET A 1 -0.91 -9.15 4.65
N GLY A 2 -1.35 -7.92 4.91
CA GLY A 2 -2.04 -7.54 6.15
C GLY A 2 -1.15 -7.45 7.38
N VAL A 3 0.12 -7.12 7.23
CA VAL A 3 1.07 -6.99 8.35
C VAL A 3 1.84 -5.66 8.32
N ALA A 4 1.75 -4.90 7.24
CA ALA A 4 2.57 -3.71 7.05
C ALA A 4 2.25 -2.63 8.08
N LEU A 5 0.98 -2.38 8.37
CA LEU A 5 0.58 -1.37 9.33
C LEU A 5 0.94 -1.78 10.76
N GLY A 6 0.80 -3.05 11.12
CA GLY A 6 1.25 -3.56 12.42
C GLY A 6 2.75 -3.36 12.65
N TYR A 7 3.57 -3.65 11.63
CA TYR A 7 5.02 -3.35 11.70
C TYR A 7 5.31 -1.85 11.74
N GLY A 8 4.55 -1.05 10.99
CA GLY A 8 4.65 0.41 11.01
C GLY A 8 4.37 0.99 12.40
N ILE A 9 3.30 0.51 13.06
CA ILE A 9 2.95 0.89 14.44
C ILE A 9 4.08 0.51 15.39
N ALA A 10 4.54 -0.74 15.34
CA ALA A 10 5.64 -1.21 16.19
C ALA A 10 6.91 -0.36 16.00
N ALA A 11 7.28 -0.07 14.75
CA ALA A 11 8.44 0.76 14.45
C ALA A 11 8.29 2.19 14.97
N ALA A 12 7.14 2.81 14.81
CA ALA A 12 6.88 4.17 15.30
C ALA A 12 6.92 4.25 16.83
N VAL A 13 6.32 3.28 17.51
CA VAL A 13 6.30 3.21 18.98
C VAL A 13 7.69 2.97 19.55
N GLU A 14 8.41 2.01 18.98
CA GLU A 14 9.75 1.63 19.48
C GLU A 14 10.80 2.73 19.24
N THR A 15 10.74 3.39 18.09
CA THR A 15 11.76 4.36 17.70
C THR A 15 11.42 5.81 18.02
N GLY A 16 10.15 6.13 18.19
CA GLY A 16 9.65 7.52 18.31
C GLY A 16 9.86 8.34 17.03
N LYS A 17 10.15 7.70 15.89
CA LYS A 17 10.46 8.39 14.62
C LYS A 17 9.31 8.30 13.63
N PRO A 18 9.26 9.23 12.65
CA PRO A 18 8.35 9.09 11.51
C PRO A 18 8.62 7.79 10.74
N VAL A 19 7.53 7.14 10.32
CA VAL A 19 7.57 5.87 9.57
C VAL A 19 6.82 6.04 8.27
N ILE A 20 7.34 5.45 7.20
CA ILE A 20 6.63 5.28 5.94
C ILE A 20 6.35 3.79 5.76
N ALA A 21 5.07 3.42 5.67
CA ALA A 21 4.61 2.09 5.32
C ALA A 21 4.14 2.09 3.86
N ILE A 22 4.63 1.15 3.05
CA ILE A 22 4.25 1.04 1.63
C ILE A 22 3.64 -0.33 1.40
N GLU A 23 2.43 -0.37 0.88
CA GLU A 23 1.74 -1.61 0.56
C GLU A 23 0.81 -1.46 -0.64
N GLY A 24 0.38 -2.58 -1.23
CA GLY A 24 -0.63 -2.56 -2.29
C GLY A 24 -2.04 -2.40 -1.74
N ASP A 25 -2.97 -2.00 -2.60
CA ASP A 25 -4.39 -1.85 -2.27
C ASP A 25 -5.00 -3.14 -1.69
N SER A 26 -4.62 -4.29 -2.22
CA SER A 26 -5.07 -5.59 -1.70
C SER A 26 -4.43 -5.94 -0.34
N GLY A 27 -3.19 -5.53 -0.09
CA GLY A 27 -2.54 -5.65 1.22
C GLY A 27 -3.24 -4.80 2.26
N PHE A 28 -3.45 -3.54 1.92
CA PHE A 28 -4.17 -2.56 2.75
C PHE A 28 -5.60 -3.02 3.11
N GLY A 29 -6.26 -3.77 2.22
CA GLY A 29 -7.58 -4.33 2.49
C GLY A 29 -7.63 -5.30 3.69
N PHE A 30 -6.49 -5.85 4.11
CA PHE A 30 -6.43 -6.77 5.26
C PHE A 30 -6.21 -6.06 6.60
N ASP A 31 -5.49 -4.94 6.61
CA ASP A 31 -5.10 -4.24 7.84
C ASP A 31 -5.44 -2.74 7.84
N GLY A 32 -6.20 -2.27 6.86
CA GLY A 32 -6.56 -0.85 6.72
C GLY A 32 -7.27 -0.25 7.95
N MET A 33 -7.95 -1.05 8.77
CA MET A 33 -8.56 -0.56 10.01
C MET A 33 -7.53 -0.17 11.09
N GLU A 34 -6.28 -0.59 10.96
CA GLU A 34 -5.20 -0.12 11.83
C GLU A 34 -4.93 1.38 11.67
N VAL A 35 -5.43 2.00 10.61
CA VAL A 35 -5.43 3.48 10.46
C VAL A 35 -6.14 4.16 11.62
N GLU A 36 -7.20 3.55 12.16
CA GLU A 36 -7.86 4.07 13.38
C GLU A 36 -6.89 4.09 14.56
N THR A 37 -6.20 3.00 14.80
CA THR A 37 -5.19 2.90 15.87
C THR A 37 -4.09 3.95 15.68
N ILE A 38 -3.58 4.08 14.46
CA ILE A 38 -2.55 5.07 14.10
C ILE A 38 -3.03 6.50 14.37
N CYS A 39 -4.27 6.82 13.99
CA CYS A 39 -4.86 8.14 14.20
C CYS A 39 -5.15 8.40 15.68
N ARG A 40 -5.71 7.43 16.39
CA ARG A 40 -6.04 7.54 17.82
C ARG A 40 -4.80 7.82 18.68
N TYR A 41 -3.68 7.16 18.37
CA TYR A 41 -2.41 7.37 19.07
C TYR A 41 -1.55 8.47 18.46
N LYS A 42 -2.02 9.12 17.38
CA LYS A 42 -1.32 10.20 16.68
C LYS A 42 0.11 9.81 16.27
N LEU A 43 0.27 8.58 15.83
CA LEU A 43 1.57 8.07 15.40
C LEU A 43 1.99 8.75 14.09
N PRO A 44 3.25 9.20 13.95
CA PRO A 44 3.72 9.89 12.75
C PRO A 44 3.99 8.88 11.61
N ILE A 45 2.93 8.22 11.15
CA ILE A 45 3.01 7.20 10.10
C ILE A 45 2.37 7.74 8.83
N THR A 46 3.13 7.68 7.75
CA THR A 46 2.63 7.91 6.38
C THR A 46 2.47 6.57 5.69
N ILE A 47 1.26 6.25 5.29
CA ILE A 47 0.93 5.03 4.56
C ILE A 47 0.81 5.38 3.08
N VAL A 48 1.55 4.69 2.22
CA VAL A 48 1.44 4.80 0.76
C VAL A 48 0.79 3.53 0.25
N VAL A 49 -0.43 3.66 -0.24
CA VAL A 49 -1.18 2.56 -0.85
C VAL A 49 -0.94 2.61 -2.35
N ILE A 50 -0.21 1.63 -2.87
CA ILE A 50 -0.02 1.46 -4.32
C ILE A 50 -1.29 0.85 -4.90
N ASN A 51 -2.10 1.69 -5.51
CA ASN A 51 -3.42 1.35 -6.00
C ASN A 51 -3.38 1.03 -7.49
N ASN A 52 -3.36 -0.24 -7.83
CA ASN A 52 -3.49 -0.74 -9.19
C ASN A 52 -4.89 -1.31 -9.50
N GLY A 53 -5.83 -1.19 -8.57
CA GLY A 53 -7.21 -1.65 -8.70
C GLY A 53 -7.38 -3.15 -8.58
N GLY A 54 -6.46 -3.87 -7.91
CA GLY A 54 -6.65 -5.30 -7.76
C GLY A 54 -5.49 -6.09 -7.17
N ILE A 55 -5.76 -7.35 -6.95
CA ILE A 55 -4.78 -8.32 -6.49
C ILE A 55 -3.84 -8.64 -7.66
N TYR A 56 -2.54 -8.75 -7.40
CA TYR A 56 -1.50 -8.96 -8.42
C TYR A 56 -1.51 -7.86 -9.48
N ASN A 57 -1.74 -8.23 -10.72
CA ASN A 57 -1.81 -7.30 -11.86
C ASN A 57 -3.25 -6.78 -12.11
N GLY A 58 -4.19 -7.07 -11.22
CA GLY A 58 -5.60 -6.81 -11.47
C GLY A 58 -6.16 -7.63 -12.63
N ASP A 59 -7.33 -7.25 -13.12
CA ASP A 59 -7.92 -7.88 -14.31
C ASP A 59 -7.47 -7.16 -15.58
N LYS A 60 -6.68 -7.84 -16.42
CA LYS A 60 -6.21 -7.28 -17.69
C LYS A 60 -7.28 -7.25 -18.78
N ASN A 61 -8.35 -8.03 -18.60
CA ASN A 61 -9.45 -8.14 -19.55
C ASN A 61 -10.79 -8.09 -18.80
N PRO A 62 -11.19 -6.91 -18.27
CA PRO A 62 -12.49 -6.80 -17.63
C PRO A 62 -13.59 -7.12 -18.64
N VAL A 63 -14.28 -8.24 -18.43
CA VAL A 63 -15.52 -8.49 -19.13
C VAL A 63 -16.48 -7.39 -18.70
N LYS A 64 -17.02 -6.64 -19.66
CA LYS A 64 -17.99 -5.59 -19.39
C LYS A 64 -19.03 -6.12 -18.42
N ASP A 65 -19.20 -5.42 -17.30
CA ASP A 65 -20.19 -5.68 -16.26
C ASP A 65 -19.92 -6.88 -15.31
N GLN A 66 -18.77 -7.56 -15.39
CA GLN A 66 -18.37 -8.59 -14.42
C GLN A 66 -16.97 -8.28 -13.91
N LEU A 67 -16.88 -7.88 -12.65
CA LEU A 67 -15.59 -7.76 -11.97
C LEU A 67 -15.09 -9.18 -11.62
N GLY A 68 -13.88 -9.49 -12.05
CA GLY A 68 -13.21 -10.72 -11.64
C GLY A 68 -12.93 -10.73 -10.12
N PRO A 69 -12.70 -11.90 -9.51
CA PRO A 69 -12.51 -12.01 -8.07
C PRO A 69 -11.22 -11.33 -7.56
N THR A 70 -10.33 -10.95 -8.46
CA THR A 70 -9.06 -10.27 -8.15
C THR A 70 -9.13 -8.76 -8.39
N VAL A 71 -10.26 -8.25 -8.89
CA VAL A 71 -10.46 -6.83 -9.20
C VAL A 71 -11.05 -6.11 -7.98
N LEU A 72 -10.43 -5.01 -7.60
CA LEU A 72 -10.94 -4.10 -6.60
C LEU A 72 -11.62 -2.89 -7.28
N SER A 73 -12.36 -2.12 -6.51
CA SER A 73 -13.07 -0.96 -7.05
C SER A 73 -12.08 0.10 -7.55
N HIS A 74 -12.16 0.45 -8.84
CA HIS A 74 -11.35 1.52 -9.44
C HIS A 74 -11.72 2.91 -8.91
N SER A 75 -12.91 3.05 -8.35
CA SER A 75 -13.38 4.31 -7.74
C SER A 75 -13.00 4.43 -6.27
N ALA A 76 -12.42 3.39 -5.67
CA ALA A 76 -11.98 3.45 -4.28
C ALA A 76 -10.95 4.56 -4.08
N HIS A 77 -11.10 5.30 -3.00
CA HIS A 77 -10.15 6.29 -2.54
C HIS A 77 -9.69 5.90 -1.13
N TYR A 78 -8.62 5.15 -1.06
CA TYR A 78 -8.15 4.57 0.21
C TYR A 78 -7.72 5.62 1.23
N GLY A 79 -7.31 6.80 0.77
CA GLY A 79 -6.95 7.91 1.64
C GLY A 79 -8.09 8.37 2.56
N GLU A 80 -9.34 8.26 2.13
CA GLU A 80 -10.49 8.74 2.89
C GLU A 80 -10.67 8.02 4.25
N ILE A 81 -10.13 6.84 4.41
CA ILE A 81 -10.14 6.15 5.70
C ILE A 81 -9.38 6.98 6.76
N ALA A 82 -8.28 7.64 6.39
CA ALA A 82 -7.55 8.51 7.30
C ALA A 82 -8.38 9.75 7.68
N THR A 83 -9.07 10.35 6.72
CA THR A 83 -9.96 11.50 6.96
C THR A 83 -11.06 11.15 7.95
N ALA A 84 -11.65 9.96 7.81
CA ALA A 84 -12.69 9.48 8.73
C ALA A 84 -12.21 9.39 10.18
N PHE A 85 -10.92 9.19 10.41
CA PHE A 85 -10.31 9.08 11.74
C PHE A 85 -9.49 10.32 12.13
N GLY A 86 -9.59 11.43 11.36
CA GLY A 86 -8.93 12.70 11.65
C GLY A 86 -7.47 12.83 11.20
N GLY A 87 -7.02 11.90 10.36
CA GLY A 87 -5.73 11.96 9.67
C GLY A 87 -5.79 12.77 8.37
N ASN A 88 -4.67 12.82 7.65
CA ASN A 88 -4.58 13.44 6.34
C ASN A 88 -4.79 12.42 5.22
N SER A 89 -5.38 12.85 4.13
CA SER A 89 -5.65 12.05 2.94
C SER A 89 -5.12 12.73 1.69
N TYR A 90 -4.45 11.96 0.85
CA TYR A 90 -4.03 12.41 -0.48
C TYR A 90 -4.36 11.34 -1.51
N ARG A 91 -4.68 11.80 -2.73
CA ARG A 91 -4.78 10.95 -3.92
C ARG A 91 -3.84 11.48 -4.97
N VAL A 92 -2.93 10.62 -5.43
CA VAL A 92 -1.86 11.03 -6.33
C VAL A 92 -1.74 10.05 -7.51
N ASN A 93 -1.38 10.56 -8.68
CA ASN A 93 -1.23 9.76 -9.90
C ASN A 93 0.06 10.08 -10.67
N ASN A 94 0.91 10.94 -10.12
CA ASN A 94 2.19 11.31 -10.73
C ASN A 94 3.23 11.65 -9.66
N TYR A 95 4.49 11.74 -10.11
CA TYR A 95 5.63 12.01 -9.23
C TYR A 95 5.52 13.35 -8.48
N THR A 96 5.07 14.41 -9.15
CA THR A 96 5.01 15.75 -8.56
C THR A 96 4.00 15.79 -7.40
N GLU A 97 2.83 15.19 -7.60
CA GLU A 97 1.81 15.07 -6.55
C GLU A 97 2.28 14.18 -5.39
N MET A 98 2.94 13.05 -5.70
CA MET A 98 3.51 12.17 -4.69
C MET A 98 4.53 12.89 -3.84
N LYS A 99 5.48 13.60 -4.48
CA LYS A 99 6.49 14.35 -3.76
C LYS A 99 5.87 15.38 -2.83
N LYS A 100 4.90 16.15 -3.33
CA LYS A 100 4.18 17.15 -2.53
C LYS A 100 3.47 16.51 -1.34
N ALA A 101 2.73 15.42 -1.56
CA ALA A 101 2.01 14.72 -0.50
C ALA A 101 2.96 14.18 0.58
N LEU A 102 4.11 13.63 0.20
CA LEU A 102 5.12 13.15 1.14
C LEU A 102 5.75 14.30 1.95
N ASP A 103 6.10 15.40 1.29
CA ASP A 103 6.66 16.58 1.95
C ASP A 103 5.67 17.16 2.99
N GLU A 104 4.39 17.28 2.64
CA GLU A 104 3.33 17.77 3.52
C GLU A 104 3.04 16.79 4.67
N ALA A 105 2.99 15.49 4.39
CA ALA A 105 2.82 14.46 5.41
C ALA A 105 3.94 14.51 6.45
N TYR A 106 5.19 14.56 5.97
CA TYR A 106 6.36 14.64 6.85
C TYR A 106 6.37 15.92 7.69
N ALA A 107 6.10 17.07 7.08
CA ALA A 107 6.07 18.36 7.77
C ALA A 107 4.95 18.44 8.82
N SER A 108 3.80 17.81 8.55
CA SER A 108 2.66 17.83 9.47
C SER A 108 2.86 16.91 10.68
N GLY A 109 3.63 15.83 10.53
CA GLY A 109 3.77 14.77 11.52
C GLY A 109 2.47 14.02 11.86
N LYS A 110 1.40 14.28 11.10
CA LYS A 110 0.09 13.64 11.32
C LYS A 110 0.01 12.31 10.59
N PRO A 111 -0.77 11.35 11.14
CA PRO A 111 -1.15 10.16 10.41
C PRO A 111 -1.67 10.51 9.01
N THR A 112 -1.13 9.89 8.00
CA THR A 112 -1.44 10.23 6.60
C THR A 112 -1.59 8.97 5.78
N VAL A 113 -2.62 8.92 4.92
CA VAL A 113 -2.75 7.88 3.89
C VAL A 113 -2.70 8.54 2.51
N ILE A 114 -1.77 8.07 1.69
CA ILE A 114 -1.59 8.50 0.30
C ILE A 114 -2.05 7.37 -0.62
N ASP A 115 -3.15 7.57 -1.33
CA ASP A 115 -3.66 6.67 -2.37
C ASP A 115 -2.90 6.98 -3.68
N ALA A 116 -1.89 6.16 -3.97
CA ALA A 116 -1.06 6.30 -5.15
C ALA A 116 -1.61 5.46 -6.31
N GLN A 117 -2.36 6.10 -7.19
CA GLN A 117 -2.94 5.43 -8.35
C GLN A 117 -1.91 5.14 -9.41
N ILE A 118 -1.82 3.89 -9.81
CA ILE A 118 -0.99 3.45 -10.94
C ILE A 118 -1.86 2.70 -11.97
N PRO A 119 -1.47 2.73 -13.26
CA PRO A 119 -2.20 1.96 -14.28
C PRO A 119 -2.15 0.46 -13.98
N ILE A 120 -3.29 -0.22 -14.14
CA ILE A 120 -3.44 -1.67 -13.93
C ILE A 120 -2.39 -2.47 -14.71
N SER A 121 -2.02 -2.01 -15.90
CA SER A 121 -1.04 -2.68 -16.77
C SER A 121 0.41 -2.58 -16.31
N MET A 122 0.71 -1.70 -15.36
CA MET A 122 2.09 -1.43 -14.93
C MET A 122 2.57 -2.31 -13.77
N GLY A 123 1.68 -3.01 -13.09
CA GLY A 123 2.01 -3.96 -12.05
C GLY A 123 2.69 -5.21 -12.63
N LYS A 124 4.02 -5.23 -12.64
CA LYS A 124 4.77 -6.48 -12.87
C LYS A 124 5.14 -7.06 -11.52
N GLU A 125 4.44 -8.10 -11.11
CA GLU A 125 4.96 -8.93 -10.03
C GLU A 125 6.11 -9.78 -10.57
N SER A 126 7.28 -9.57 -10.02
CA SER A 126 8.38 -10.54 -10.08
C SER A 126 8.21 -11.60 -8.97
N GLY A 127 6.99 -11.87 -8.58
CA GLY A 127 6.54 -12.48 -7.34
C GLY A 127 6.88 -13.94 -7.10
N HIS A 128 8.06 -14.38 -7.43
CA HIS A 128 8.57 -15.64 -6.87
C HIS A 128 9.32 -15.34 -5.56
N ILE A 129 8.84 -15.90 -4.45
CA ILE A 129 9.54 -15.95 -3.15
C ILE A 129 11.03 -16.31 -3.32
N GLY A 130 11.38 -17.12 -4.31
CA GLY A 130 12.76 -17.42 -4.70
C GLY A 130 13.61 -16.19 -5.06
N ASN A 131 13.00 -15.10 -5.52
CA ASN A 131 13.74 -13.86 -5.81
C ASN A 131 14.14 -13.10 -4.55
N LEU A 132 13.46 -13.34 -3.43
CA LEU A 132 13.78 -12.75 -2.12
C LEU A 132 14.83 -13.57 -1.38
N ASN A 133 15.08 -14.82 -1.79
CA ASN A 133 16.10 -15.69 -1.22
C ASN A 133 16.94 -16.32 -2.34
N PRO A 134 18.05 -15.69 -2.76
CA PRO A 134 18.90 -16.18 -3.84
C PRO A 134 19.46 -17.59 -3.61
N GLN A 135 19.50 -18.04 -2.35
CA GLN A 135 19.97 -19.39 -1.99
C GLN A 135 18.93 -20.47 -2.33
N LEU A 136 17.67 -20.09 -2.55
CA LEU A 136 16.60 -21.01 -2.98
C LEU A 136 16.42 -21.07 -4.50
N ASN A 137 17.21 -20.37 -5.27
CA ASN A 137 17.28 -20.57 -6.73
C ASN A 137 17.99 -21.92 -6.99
N LEU A 138 17.26 -22.98 -6.69
CA LEU A 138 17.62 -24.33 -7.11
C LEU A 138 17.51 -24.37 -8.63
N ASP A 139 18.65 -24.44 -9.30
CA ASP A 139 18.72 -24.66 -10.74
C ASP A 139 17.96 -25.96 -11.05
N PRO A 140 16.81 -25.92 -11.78
CA PRO A 140 16.03 -27.12 -12.06
C PRO A 140 16.84 -28.17 -12.83
N ALA A 141 17.93 -27.79 -13.45
CA ALA A 141 18.83 -28.69 -14.18
C ALA A 141 19.77 -29.49 -13.26
N LYS A 142 19.94 -29.10 -12.00
CA LYS A 142 20.80 -29.80 -11.03
C LYS A 142 20.07 -30.82 -10.16
N ASN A 143 18.75 -30.93 -10.29
CA ASN A 143 17.93 -31.89 -9.54
C ASN A 143 17.38 -33.03 -10.42
N LYS A 144 18.13 -33.42 -11.44
CA LYS A 144 17.89 -34.68 -12.18
C LYS A 144 18.92 -35.74 -11.81
#